data_9ab41ed781a93931fc83414b969c8ec9
#
_entry.id   9ab41ed781a93931fc83414b969c8ec9
#
_cell.length_a   1.000
_cell.length_b   1.000
_cell.length_c   1.000
_cell.angle_alpha   90.00
_cell.angle_beta   90.00
_cell.angle_gamma   90.00
#
_symmetry.space_group_name_H-M   'P 1'
#
loop_
_entity.id
_entity.type
_entity.pdbx_description
1 polymer ?
#
loop_
_entity_poly.entity_id
_entity_poly.type
_entity_poly.pdbx_seq_one_letter_code
_entity_poly.pdbx_strand_id
1 'polypeptide(L)'
;MSTLVLTAHGSRDPRSGANAQALADRLASMRTDLDVRLAFLELNAPNFVDVLAGLPDSRRAVVAPLLLASAYHARLDIPRQIARAGAHGIRQADVLGEDERLVSVLRERLTEVGVSAHDDDLGVMVVAIGSSNPAANVRTAKVASRLAVGTRWAGATTAFATRPEASVHRAASYLRRRGAGRLVIAPWFLAPGLLTDGVSTYARDNGIPMAAPLGAHRLVAETVLDRYDEAMEADVAA
;
A
#
# COMPACT_ATOMS: atom_id res chain seq x y z
N MET A 1 -0.19 26.01 11.26
CA MET A 1 -0.79 24.92 10.51
C MET A 1 0.35 24.04 9.98
N SER A 2 0.39 22.77 10.34
CA SER A 2 1.42 21.85 9.87
C SER A 2 1.07 21.29 8.48
N THR A 3 2.06 20.84 7.73
CA THR A 3 1.82 20.30 6.39
C THR A 3 2.07 18.80 6.35
N LEU A 4 1.13 18.04 5.80
CA LEU A 4 1.30 16.64 5.42
C LEU A 4 1.52 16.60 3.91
N VAL A 5 2.70 16.15 3.47
CA VAL A 5 3.00 15.89 2.05
C VAL A 5 2.81 14.40 1.78
N LEU A 6 1.63 14.04 1.27
CA LEU A 6 1.33 12.68 0.84
C LEU A 6 2.13 12.38 -0.43
N THR A 7 3.00 11.37 -0.39
CA THR A 7 3.96 11.15 -1.48
C THR A 7 3.75 9.79 -2.11
N ALA A 8 3.36 9.77 -3.38
CA ALA A 8 3.23 8.58 -4.21
C ALA A 8 4.42 8.45 -5.18
N HIS A 9 4.71 7.21 -5.60
CA HIS A 9 5.79 7.00 -6.58
C HIS A 9 5.50 7.72 -7.91
N GLY A 10 4.26 7.69 -8.34
CA GLY A 10 3.83 8.09 -9.67
C GLY A 10 3.66 6.90 -10.60
N SER A 11 2.87 7.09 -11.65
CA SER A 11 2.55 6.03 -12.61
C SER A 11 2.06 6.63 -13.92
N ARG A 12 2.31 5.96 -15.03
CA ARG A 12 1.67 6.27 -16.32
C ARG A 12 0.19 5.88 -16.34
N ASP A 13 -0.25 5.04 -15.41
CA ASP A 13 -1.64 4.65 -15.27
C ASP A 13 -2.41 5.72 -14.48
N PRO A 14 -3.41 6.38 -15.07
CA PRO A 14 -4.16 7.46 -14.43
C PRO A 14 -4.94 6.98 -13.19
N ARG A 15 -5.30 5.70 -13.10
CA ARG A 15 -6.02 5.13 -11.95
C ARG A 15 -5.20 5.23 -10.66
N SER A 16 -3.86 5.09 -10.76
CA SER A 16 -2.95 5.23 -9.63
C SER A 16 -2.92 6.67 -9.09
N GLY A 17 -2.80 7.66 -9.98
CA GLY A 17 -2.86 9.08 -9.61
C GLY A 17 -4.21 9.47 -9.01
N ALA A 18 -5.31 9.01 -9.63
CA ALA A 18 -6.66 9.27 -9.12
C ALA A 18 -6.87 8.69 -7.71
N ASN A 19 -6.34 7.49 -7.43
CA ASN A 19 -6.40 6.90 -6.09
C ASN A 19 -5.58 7.71 -5.06
N ALA A 20 -4.40 8.18 -5.43
CA ALA A 20 -3.58 9.04 -4.56
C ALA A 20 -4.29 10.36 -4.25
N GLN A 21 -4.94 10.97 -5.24
CA GLN A 21 -5.75 12.19 -5.06
C GLN A 21 -6.95 11.93 -4.14
N ALA A 22 -7.71 10.86 -4.37
CA ALA A 22 -8.84 10.51 -3.53
C ALA A 22 -8.44 10.27 -2.07
N LEU A 23 -7.23 9.74 -1.83
CA LEU A 23 -6.70 9.58 -0.48
C LEU A 23 -6.29 10.93 0.12
N ALA A 24 -5.66 11.83 -0.64
CA ALA A 24 -5.32 13.19 -0.20
C ALA A 24 -6.58 13.98 0.19
N ASP A 25 -7.63 13.92 -0.62
CA ASP A 25 -8.92 14.57 -0.35
C ASP A 25 -9.55 14.03 0.93
N ARG A 26 -9.49 12.71 1.13
CA ARG A 26 -9.97 12.08 2.36
C ARG A 26 -9.19 12.54 3.59
N LEU A 27 -7.86 12.58 3.52
CA LEU A 27 -7.02 13.07 4.60
C LEU A 27 -7.34 14.52 4.96
N ALA A 28 -7.50 15.39 3.97
CA ALA A 28 -7.89 16.78 4.18
C ALA A 28 -9.27 16.91 4.84
N SER A 29 -10.22 16.02 4.49
CA SER A 29 -11.53 15.99 5.12
C SER A 29 -11.52 15.47 6.57
N MET A 30 -10.59 14.56 6.91
CA MET A 30 -10.45 14.00 8.26
C MET A 30 -9.66 14.89 9.21
N ARG A 31 -8.72 15.70 8.69
CA ARG A 31 -7.83 16.56 9.47
C ARG A 31 -7.81 17.99 8.87
N THR A 32 -8.84 18.75 9.15
CA THR A 32 -9.02 20.15 8.66
C THR A 32 -8.01 21.14 9.24
N ASP A 33 -7.27 20.74 10.25
CA ASP A 33 -6.15 21.47 10.86
C ASP A 33 -4.83 21.30 10.09
N LEU A 34 -4.76 20.36 9.13
CA LEU A 34 -3.59 20.10 8.32
C LEU A 34 -3.70 20.71 6.91
N ASP A 35 -2.57 21.19 6.40
CA ASP A 35 -2.39 21.49 4.97
C ASP A 35 -1.95 20.20 4.27
N VAL A 36 -2.89 19.47 3.66
CA VAL A 36 -2.59 18.21 2.97
C VAL A 36 -2.22 18.49 1.52
N ARG A 37 -1.03 18.09 1.11
CA ARG A 37 -0.54 18.21 -0.27
C ARG A 37 -0.18 16.85 -0.84
N LEU A 38 -0.60 16.60 -2.08
CA LEU A 38 -0.17 15.42 -2.83
C LEU A 38 1.07 15.78 -3.66
N ALA A 39 2.04 14.86 -3.71
CA ALA A 39 3.22 14.98 -4.55
C ALA A 39 3.63 13.62 -5.12
N PHE A 40 4.29 13.64 -6.27
CA PHE A 40 4.77 12.43 -6.94
C PHE A 40 6.29 12.47 -7.09
N LEU A 41 6.95 11.34 -6.82
CA LEU A 41 8.40 11.22 -6.98
C LEU A 41 8.81 11.28 -8.45
N GLU A 42 7.98 10.71 -9.33
CA GLU A 42 8.21 10.60 -10.78
C GLU A 42 6.88 10.65 -11.55
N LEU A 43 6.97 10.80 -12.87
CA LEU A 43 5.93 10.56 -13.88
C LEU A 43 4.67 11.44 -13.81
N ASN A 44 4.31 11.98 -12.67
CA ASN A 44 3.09 12.77 -12.47
C ASN A 44 3.39 14.14 -11.85
N ALA A 45 2.48 15.07 -12.04
CA ALA A 45 2.45 16.35 -11.34
C ALA A 45 1.43 16.30 -10.17
N PRO A 46 1.66 17.09 -9.11
CA PRO A 46 2.83 17.95 -8.89
C PRO A 46 4.08 17.16 -8.51
N ASN A 47 5.26 17.64 -8.96
CA ASN A 47 6.54 17.01 -8.65
C ASN A 47 6.89 17.18 -7.17
N PHE A 48 7.46 16.15 -6.57
CA PHE A 48 7.77 16.11 -5.15
C PHE A 48 8.76 17.20 -4.71
N VAL A 49 9.84 17.40 -5.46
CA VAL A 49 10.85 18.42 -5.14
C VAL A 49 10.26 19.82 -5.21
N ASP A 50 9.43 20.10 -6.24
CA ASP A 50 8.80 21.39 -6.42
C ASP A 50 7.80 21.71 -5.30
N VAL A 51 7.01 20.71 -4.86
CA VAL A 51 6.11 20.84 -3.71
C VAL A 51 6.87 21.18 -2.45
N LEU A 52 8.00 20.49 -2.17
CA LEU A 52 8.82 20.75 -0.99
C LEU A 52 9.47 22.12 -1.04
N ALA A 53 10.04 22.52 -2.19
CA ALA A 53 10.67 23.83 -2.37
C ALA A 53 9.67 25.00 -2.25
N GLY A 54 8.39 24.75 -2.53
CA GLY A 54 7.32 25.73 -2.35
C GLY A 54 6.71 25.80 -0.95
N LEU A 55 7.26 25.03 0.03
CA LEU A 55 6.80 25.12 1.42
C LEU A 55 7.43 26.34 2.11
N PRO A 56 6.69 27.11 2.93
CA PRO A 56 7.26 28.18 3.74
C PRO A 56 8.27 27.61 4.77
N ASP A 57 9.43 28.26 4.92
CA ASP A 57 10.51 27.85 5.84
C ASP A 57 10.08 27.72 7.31
N SER A 58 9.03 28.46 7.70
CA SER A 58 8.49 28.44 9.06
C SER A 58 7.52 27.27 9.34
N ARG A 59 7.20 26.47 8.34
CA ARG A 59 6.24 25.37 8.50
C ARG A 59 6.93 24.05 8.81
N ARG A 60 6.41 23.35 9.83
CA ARG A 60 6.73 21.96 10.06
C ARG A 60 6.00 21.10 9.02
N ALA A 61 6.75 20.29 8.29
CA ALA A 61 6.18 19.40 7.28
C ALA A 61 6.63 17.96 7.48
N VAL A 62 5.71 17.04 7.27
CA VAL A 62 5.99 15.60 7.26
C VAL A 62 5.64 15.04 5.89
N VAL A 63 6.60 14.36 5.29
CA VAL A 63 6.43 13.55 4.08
C VAL A 63 5.92 12.19 4.50
N ALA A 64 4.72 11.82 4.09
CA ALA A 64 4.12 10.50 4.34
C ALA A 64 4.14 9.66 3.06
N PRO A 65 4.99 8.61 2.97
CA PRO A 65 5.09 7.78 1.78
C PRO A 65 3.87 6.86 1.62
N LEU A 66 3.20 6.90 0.48
CA LEU A 66 2.19 5.92 0.07
C LEU A 66 2.86 4.63 -0.42
N LEU A 67 3.51 3.94 0.49
CA LEU A 67 4.25 2.71 0.22
C LEU A 67 3.88 1.63 1.24
N LEU A 68 3.58 0.42 0.76
CA LEU A 68 3.27 -0.75 1.59
C LEU A 68 4.54 -1.47 2.10
N ALA A 69 5.71 -1.14 1.59
CA ALA A 69 6.96 -1.78 2.01
C ALA A 69 8.11 -0.78 2.09
N SER A 70 8.91 -0.88 3.15
CA SER A 70 10.15 -0.11 3.30
C SER A 70 11.23 -0.69 2.40
N ALA A 71 11.33 -0.15 1.19
CA ALA A 71 12.28 -0.55 0.15
C ALA A 71 13.10 0.66 -0.34
N TYR A 72 13.67 0.58 -1.54
CA TYR A 72 14.56 1.58 -2.11
C TYR A 72 13.99 3.01 -2.05
N HIS A 73 12.74 3.20 -2.50
CA HIS A 73 12.15 4.54 -2.55
C HIS A 73 12.03 5.19 -1.18
N ALA A 74 11.57 4.43 -0.16
CA ALA A 74 11.42 4.96 1.19
C ALA A 74 12.77 5.27 1.85
N ARG A 75 13.80 4.44 1.61
CA ARG A 75 15.07 4.50 2.33
C ARG A 75 16.12 5.39 1.70
N LEU A 76 16.10 5.54 0.39
CA LEU A 76 17.16 6.24 -0.36
C LEU A 76 16.61 7.35 -1.23
N ASP A 77 15.53 7.11 -1.97
CA ASP A 77 15.06 8.04 -2.97
C ASP A 77 14.37 9.25 -2.35
N ILE A 78 13.40 9.04 -1.46
CA ILE A 78 12.71 10.13 -0.76
C ILE A 78 13.69 10.99 0.04
N PRO A 79 14.60 10.44 0.90
CA PRO A 79 15.58 11.24 1.61
C PRO A 79 16.50 12.09 0.70
N ARG A 80 16.93 11.52 -0.44
CA ARG A 80 17.73 12.25 -1.43
C ARG A 80 16.95 13.40 -2.07
N GLN A 81 15.70 13.19 -2.39
CA GLN A 81 14.85 14.23 -2.98
C GLN A 81 14.50 15.33 -1.95
N ILE A 82 14.29 15.00 -0.68
CA ILE A 82 14.14 15.98 0.42
C ILE A 82 15.41 16.85 0.50
N ALA A 83 16.58 16.22 0.54
CA ALA A 83 17.85 16.97 0.57
C ALA A 83 18.04 17.87 -0.65
N ARG A 84 17.64 17.41 -1.85
CA ARG A 84 17.69 18.17 -3.11
C ARG A 84 16.76 19.38 -3.10
N ALA A 85 15.62 19.30 -2.44
CA ALA A 85 14.69 20.42 -2.33
C ALA A 85 15.23 21.58 -1.50
N GLY A 86 16.30 21.36 -0.72
CA GLY A 86 16.91 22.40 0.13
C GLY A 86 16.01 22.89 1.26
N ALA A 87 14.89 22.26 1.47
CA ALA A 87 13.91 22.67 2.47
C ALA A 87 14.29 22.14 3.86
N HIS A 88 14.22 23.02 4.85
CA HIS A 88 14.58 22.69 6.25
C HIS A 88 13.34 22.28 7.06
N GLY A 89 13.54 21.49 8.11
CA GLY A 89 12.47 21.09 9.03
C GLY A 89 11.48 20.08 8.45
N ILE A 90 11.82 19.43 7.32
CA ILE A 90 11.01 18.38 6.73
C ILE A 90 11.41 17.03 7.32
N ARG A 91 10.42 16.24 7.72
CA ARG A 91 10.57 14.87 8.20
C ARG A 91 9.96 13.90 7.25
N GLN A 92 10.44 12.69 7.30
CA GLN A 92 9.82 11.59 6.61
C GLN A 92 9.20 10.64 7.63
N ALA A 93 7.90 10.40 7.49
CA ALA A 93 7.20 9.35 8.23
C ALA A 93 7.58 7.96 7.72
N ASP A 94 7.34 6.95 8.53
CA ASP A 94 7.48 5.57 8.10
C ASP A 94 6.46 5.22 7.00
N VAL A 95 6.74 4.16 6.26
CA VAL A 95 5.81 3.61 5.27
C VAL A 95 4.59 3.01 5.98
N LEU A 96 3.51 2.79 5.23
CA LEU A 96 2.29 2.17 5.77
C LEU A 96 2.58 0.76 6.32
N GLY A 97 3.46 0.02 5.67
CA GLY A 97 3.86 -1.31 6.11
C GLY A 97 2.71 -2.32 6.06
N GLU A 98 2.86 -3.34 6.87
CA GLU A 98 1.86 -4.41 7.05
C GLU A 98 0.95 -4.12 8.27
N ASP A 99 0.37 -2.92 8.35
CA ASP A 99 -0.53 -2.49 9.43
C ASP A 99 -1.81 -3.34 9.47
N GLU A 100 -2.32 -3.62 10.68
CA GLU A 100 -3.51 -4.47 10.87
C GLU A 100 -4.78 -3.83 10.27
N ARG A 101 -4.86 -2.51 10.20
CA ARG A 101 -5.96 -1.81 9.55
C ARG A 101 -6.00 -2.09 8.05
N LEU A 102 -4.84 -2.19 7.40
CA LEU A 102 -4.75 -2.55 5.98
C LEU A 102 -5.15 -4.01 5.74
N VAL A 103 -4.83 -4.91 6.69
CA VAL A 103 -5.31 -6.30 6.66
C VAL A 103 -6.83 -6.34 6.82
N SER A 104 -7.40 -5.46 7.66
CA SER A 104 -8.86 -5.33 7.82
C SER A 104 -9.53 -4.85 6.53
N VAL A 105 -8.95 -3.85 5.86
CA VAL A 105 -9.43 -3.43 4.52
C VAL A 105 -9.43 -4.61 3.54
N LEU A 106 -8.38 -5.43 3.55
CA LEU A 106 -8.31 -6.58 2.66
C LEU A 106 -9.39 -7.63 2.96
N ARG A 107 -9.78 -7.81 4.24
CA ARG A 107 -10.92 -8.64 4.64
C ARG A 107 -12.25 -8.10 4.11
N GLU A 108 -12.46 -6.80 4.24
CA GLU A 108 -13.65 -6.14 3.69
C GLU A 108 -13.73 -6.33 2.17
N ARG A 109 -12.62 -6.13 1.45
CA ARG A 109 -12.53 -6.34 -0.01
C ARG A 109 -12.85 -7.78 -0.42
N LEU A 110 -12.41 -8.76 0.37
CA LEU A 110 -12.78 -10.17 0.15
C LEU A 110 -14.27 -10.42 0.39
N THR A 111 -14.86 -9.81 1.41
CA THR A 111 -16.29 -9.91 1.67
C THR A 111 -17.13 -9.32 0.54
N GLU A 112 -16.69 -8.21 -0.06
CA GLU A 112 -17.34 -7.58 -1.22
C GLU A 112 -17.45 -8.52 -2.45
N VAL A 113 -16.54 -9.48 -2.58
CA VAL A 113 -16.58 -10.52 -3.63
C VAL A 113 -17.15 -11.85 -3.15
N GLY A 114 -17.88 -11.85 -2.03
CA GLY A 114 -18.62 -13.00 -1.52
C GLY A 114 -17.79 -14.03 -0.76
N VAL A 115 -16.58 -13.65 -0.27
CA VAL A 115 -15.76 -14.55 0.56
C VAL A 115 -16.30 -14.61 1.98
N SER A 116 -16.53 -15.84 2.47
CA SER A 116 -16.86 -16.13 3.86
C SER A 116 -15.62 -16.57 4.66
N ALA A 117 -15.50 -16.13 5.91
CA ALA A 117 -14.47 -16.62 6.82
C ALA A 117 -14.63 -18.12 7.17
N HIS A 118 -15.82 -18.67 6.98
CA HIS A 118 -16.16 -20.06 7.32
C HIS A 118 -16.05 -21.05 6.13
N ASP A 119 -15.46 -20.59 5.02
CA ASP A 119 -15.33 -21.38 3.81
C ASP A 119 -14.06 -22.27 3.87
N ASP A 120 -14.24 -23.53 4.23
CA ASP A 120 -13.14 -24.49 4.42
C ASP A 120 -12.60 -25.07 3.09
N ASP A 121 -13.26 -24.80 1.97
CA ASP A 121 -12.81 -25.15 0.61
C ASP A 121 -12.01 -24.02 -0.06
N LEU A 122 -11.87 -22.86 0.57
CA LEU A 122 -11.28 -21.67 -0.03
C LEU A 122 -9.77 -21.57 0.21
N GLY A 123 -9.02 -21.33 -0.85
CA GLY A 123 -7.62 -20.91 -0.82
C GLY A 123 -7.48 -19.41 -1.17
N VAL A 124 -6.84 -18.62 -0.30
CA VAL A 124 -6.65 -17.18 -0.50
C VAL A 124 -5.22 -16.87 -0.92
N MET A 125 -5.06 -16.21 -2.06
CA MET A 125 -3.78 -15.73 -2.57
C MET A 125 -3.65 -14.22 -2.31
N VAL A 126 -2.86 -13.83 -1.32
CA VAL A 126 -2.45 -12.43 -1.17
C VAL A 126 -1.40 -12.13 -2.23
N VAL A 127 -1.68 -11.20 -3.13
CA VAL A 127 -0.74 -10.87 -4.20
C VAL A 127 -0.20 -9.46 -3.99
N ALA A 128 1.12 -9.36 -3.83
CA ALA A 128 1.85 -8.10 -3.70
C ALA A 128 2.75 -7.87 -4.93
N ILE A 129 3.27 -6.66 -5.10
CA ILE A 129 4.21 -6.35 -6.20
C ILE A 129 5.50 -7.15 -6.02
N GLY A 130 6.05 -7.17 -4.84
CA GLY A 130 7.39 -7.67 -4.56
C GLY A 130 8.44 -6.56 -4.54
N SER A 131 9.54 -6.81 -3.85
CA SER A 131 10.65 -5.88 -3.67
C SER A 131 11.98 -6.57 -3.98
N SER A 132 12.97 -5.80 -4.41
CA SER A 132 14.37 -6.24 -4.47
C SER A 132 14.97 -6.47 -3.06
N ASN A 133 14.35 -5.92 -2.02
CA ASN A 133 14.75 -6.16 -0.63
C ASN A 133 14.11 -7.44 -0.08
N PRO A 134 14.87 -8.52 0.16
CA PRO A 134 14.33 -9.78 0.66
C PRO A 134 13.62 -9.64 2.01
N ALA A 135 14.13 -8.80 2.91
CA ALA A 135 13.53 -8.59 4.23
C ALA A 135 12.15 -7.93 4.14
N ALA A 136 11.92 -7.05 3.15
CA ALA A 136 10.61 -6.50 2.87
C ALA A 136 9.62 -7.58 2.40
N ASN A 137 10.06 -8.47 1.50
CA ASN A 137 9.22 -9.58 1.03
C ASN A 137 8.87 -10.56 2.16
N VAL A 138 9.80 -10.83 3.08
CA VAL A 138 9.54 -11.67 4.27
C VAL A 138 8.46 -11.04 5.17
N ARG A 139 8.49 -9.72 5.36
CA ARG A 139 7.43 -9.04 6.13
C ARG A 139 6.09 -9.13 5.41
N THR A 140 6.05 -8.75 4.13
CA THR A 140 4.82 -8.81 3.32
C THR A 140 4.25 -10.22 3.21
N ALA A 141 5.11 -11.26 3.21
CA ALA A 141 4.64 -12.66 3.21
C ALA A 141 3.78 -13.01 4.44
N LYS A 142 3.94 -12.30 5.56
CA LYS A 142 3.13 -12.50 6.77
C LYS A 142 1.69 -11.98 6.65
N VAL A 143 1.38 -11.17 5.65
CA VAL A 143 0.02 -10.65 5.45
C VAL A 143 -0.98 -11.80 5.25
N ALA A 144 -0.62 -12.83 4.47
CA ALA A 144 -1.51 -13.96 4.25
C ALA A 144 -1.85 -14.71 5.55
N SER A 145 -0.88 -14.94 6.43
CA SER A 145 -1.14 -15.59 7.71
C SER A 145 -1.99 -14.74 8.65
N ARG A 146 -1.77 -13.43 8.68
CA ARG A 146 -2.60 -12.50 9.47
C ARG A 146 -4.03 -12.44 8.94
N LEU A 147 -4.19 -12.40 7.62
CA LEU A 147 -5.49 -12.40 6.97
C LEU A 147 -6.30 -13.66 7.29
N ALA A 148 -5.62 -14.81 7.41
CA ALA A 148 -6.25 -16.09 7.70
C ALA A 148 -6.61 -16.31 9.19
N VAL A 149 -6.18 -15.43 10.09
CA VAL A 149 -6.52 -15.55 11.52
C VAL A 149 -8.04 -15.47 11.71
N GLY A 150 -8.60 -16.45 12.42
CA GLY A 150 -10.03 -16.55 12.69
C GLY A 150 -10.87 -17.08 11.52
N THR A 151 -10.24 -17.58 10.47
CA THR A 151 -10.94 -18.20 9.33
C THR A 151 -10.81 -19.73 9.35
N ARG A 152 -11.68 -20.37 8.57
CA ARG A 152 -11.66 -21.83 8.33
C ARG A 152 -11.09 -22.17 6.94
N TRP A 153 -10.53 -21.22 6.23
CA TRP A 153 -10.01 -21.43 4.87
C TRP A 153 -9.05 -22.63 4.78
N ALA A 154 -9.07 -23.34 3.68
CA ALA A 154 -8.11 -24.42 3.38
C ALA A 154 -6.66 -23.92 3.43
N GLY A 155 -6.44 -22.62 3.18
CA GLY A 155 -5.16 -21.98 3.37
C GLY A 155 -5.11 -20.57 2.81
N ALA A 156 -4.06 -19.85 3.22
CA ALA A 156 -3.69 -18.57 2.63
C ALA A 156 -2.19 -18.53 2.35
N THR A 157 -1.78 -17.88 1.27
CA THR A 157 -0.35 -17.72 0.93
C THR A 157 -0.13 -16.39 0.21
N THR A 158 1.11 -15.89 0.26
CA THR A 158 1.49 -14.67 -0.45
C THR A 158 2.22 -15.02 -1.75
N ALA A 159 1.85 -14.34 -2.83
CA ALA A 159 2.54 -14.34 -4.11
C ALA A 159 3.05 -12.94 -4.45
N PHE A 160 4.04 -12.87 -5.33
CA PHE A 160 4.63 -11.61 -5.77
C PHE A 160 4.55 -11.49 -7.29
N ALA A 161 3.92 -10.42 -7.78
CA ALA A 161 3.69 -10.21 -9.21
C ALA A 161 4.99 -10.11 -10.02
N THR A 162 6.08 -9.64 -9.40
CA THR A 162 7.39 -9.44 -10.06
C THR A 162 8.40 -10.56 -9.79
N ARG A 163 8.01 -11.63 -9.10
CA ARG A 163 8.92 -12.73 -8.70
C ARG A 163 8.47 -14.08 -9.26
N PRO A 164 9.14 -14.63 -10.29
CA PRO A 164 8.75 -15.89 -10.92
C PRO A 164 8.71 -17.09 -9.95
N GLU A 165 9.63 -17.13 -8.97
CA GLU A 165 9.73 -18.20 -7.96
C GLU A 165 8.58 -18.18 -6.93
N ALA A 166 7.91 -17.05 -6.76
CA ALA A 166 6.78 -16.87 -5.86
C ALA A 166 5.56 -16.31 -6.61
N SER A 167 5.37 -16.75 -7.85
CA SER A 167 4.32 -16.26 -8.75
C SER A 167 2.91 -16.69 -8.30
N VAL A 168 1.91 -16.00 -8.83
CA VAL A 168 0.49 -16.31 -8.59
C VAL A 168 0.17 -17.75 -8.99
N HIS A 169 0.72 -18.24 -10.10
CA HIS A 169 0.57 -19.62 -10.57
C HIS A 169 1.06 -20.64 -9.54
N ARG A 170 2.24 -20.42 -8.94
CA ARG A 170 2.79 -21.30 -7.90
C ARG A 170 1.96 -21.28 -6.63
N ALA A 171 1.47 -20.11 -6.24
CA ALA A 171 0.57 -19.95 -5.09
C ALA A 171 -0.74 -20.72 -5.29
N ALA A 172 -1.35 -20.61 -6.48
CA ALA A 172 -2.55 -21.36 -6.84
C ALA A 172 -2.32 -22.87 -6.75
N SER A 173 -1.23 -23.37 -7.36
CA SER A 173 -0.86 -24.78 -7.32
C SER A 173 -0.58 -25.27 -5.88
N TYR A 174 0.06 -24.44 -5.06
CA TYR A 174 0.30 -24.76 -3.66
C TYR A 174 -1.00 -24.93 -2.87
N LEU A 175 -1.94 -23.99 -3.00
CA LEU A 175 -3.23 -24.03 -2.27
C LEU A 175 -4.09 -25.22 -2.72
N ARG A 176 -4.13 -25.51 -4.02
CA ARG A 176 -4.86 -26.69 -4.53
C ARG A 176 -4.30 -28.00 -3.96
N ARG A 177 -2.97 -28.13 -3.87
CA ARG A 177 -2.35 -29.31 -3.22
C ARG A 177 -2.66 -29.42 -1.73
N ARG A 178 -3.04 -28.33 -1.07
CA ARG A 178 -3.49 -28.31 0.32
C ARG A 178 -4.98 -28.52 0.49
N GLY A 179 -5.69 -28.82 -0.58
CA GLY A 179 -7.11 -29.16 -0.55
C GLY A 179 -8.06 -28.02 -0.89
N ALA A 180 -7.57 -26.84 -1.30
CA ALA A 180 -8.46 -25.76 -1.72
C ALA A 180 -9.11 -26.11 -3.08
N GLY A 181 -10.42 -26.32 -3.10
CA GLY A 181 -11.20 -26.50 -4.33
C GLY A 181 -11.50 -25.17 -5.02
N ARG A 182 -11.58 -24.08 -4.29
CA ARG A 182 -11.79 -22.72 -4.79
C ARG A 182 -10.63 -21.79 -4.41
N LEU A 183 -10.38 -20.81 -5.27
CA LEU A 183 -9.33 -19.81 -5.05
C LEU A 183 -9.90 -18.41 -5.17
N VAL A 184 -9.30 -17.47 -4.46
CA VAL A 184 -9.55 -16.03 -4.60
C VAL A 184 -8.24 -15.26 -4.50
N ILE A 185 -8.13 -14.14 -5.21
CA ILE A 185 -7.00 -13.20 -5.13
C ILE A 185 -7.37 -12.03 -4.23
N ALA A 186 -6.54 -11.79 -3.22
CA ALA A 186 -6.57 -10.64 -2.34
C ALA A 186 -5.39 -9.71 -2.68
N PRO A 187 -5.61 -8.62 -3.43
CA PRO A 187 -4.53 -7.77 -3.93
C PRO A 187 -3.98 -6.86 -2.82
N TRP A 188 -2.74 -7.06 -2.44
CA TRP A 188 -1.99 -6.19 -1.53
C TRP A 188 -1.38 -5.02 -2.31
N PHE A 189 -2.27 -4.19 -2.88
CA PHE A 189 -1.94 -3.00 -3.66
C PHE A 189 -2.76 -1.81 -3.16
N LEU A 190 -2.20 -0.61 -3.21
CA LEU A 190 -2.95 0.61 -2.90
C LEU A 190 -3.91 1.00 -4.03
N ALA A 191 -3.52 0.77 -5.28
CA ALA A 191 -4.29 1.17 -6.45
C ALA A 191 -4.16 0.16 -7.59
N PRO A 192 -5.09 0.16 -8.55
CA PRO A 192 -4.89 -0.50 -9.84
C PRO A 192 -3.70 0.10 -10.61
N GLY A 193 -3.10 -0.66 -11.50
CA GLY A 193 -2.00 -0.22 -12.34
C GLY A 193 -1.50 -1.33 -13.25
N LEU A 194 -0.53 -1.04 -14.11
CA LEU A 194 -0.03 -1.99 -15.13
C LEU A 194 0.42 -3.33 -14.54
N LEU A 195 1.06 -3.31 -13.35
CA LEU A 195 1.49 -4.56 -12.69
C LEU A 195 0.30 -5.35 -12.15
N THR A 196 -0.71 -4.66 -11.62
CA THR A 196 -1.92 -5.30 -11.11
C THR A 196 -2.81 -5.84 -12.23
N ASP A 197 -2.78 -5.22 -13.40
CA ASP A 197 -3.53 -5.68 -14.58
C ASP A 197 -3.05 -7.06 -15.06
N GLY A 198 -1.75 -7.35 -14.96
CA GLY A 198 -1.23 -8.70 -15.22
C GLY A 198 -1.81 -9.75 -14.27
N VAL A 199 -1.98 -9.40 -13.00
CA VAL A 199 -2.63 -10.26 -12.00
C VAL A 199 -4.13 -10.42 -12.31
N SER A 200 -4.82 -9.34 -12.69
CA SER A 200 -6.24 -9.35 -13.06
C SER A 200 -6.48 -10.19 -14.33
N THR A 201 -5.57 -10.14 -15.30
CA THR A 201 -5.61 -10.98 -16.49
C THR A 201 -5.47 -12.45 -16.10
N TYR A 202 -4.48 -12.79 -15.31
CA TYR A 202 -4.33 -14.17 -14.79
C TYR A 202 -5.59 -14.64 -14.05
N ALA A 203 -6.16 -13.79 -13.20
CA ALA A 203 -7.40 -14.10 -12.45
C ALA A 203 -8.53 -14.46 -13.39
N ARG A 204 -8.80 -13.62 -14.37
CA ARG A 204 -9.86 -13.80 -15.38
C ARG A 204 -9.64 -15.06 -16.22
N ASP A 205 -8.42 -15.26 -16.73
CA ASP A 205 -8.10 -16.40 -17.60
C ASP A 205 -8.21 -17.75 -16.88
N ASN A 206 -8.10 -17.75 -15.54
CA ASN A 206 -8.24 -18.95 -14.71
C ASN A 206 -9.57 -19.01 -13.94
N GLY A 207 -10.53 -18.12 -14.21
CA GLY A 207 -11.80 -18.08 -13.51
C GLY A 207 -11.70 -17.85 -12.00
N ILE A 208 -10.63 -17.15 -11.54
CA ILE A 208 -10.39 -16.90 -10.13
C ILE A 208 -10.91 -15.50 -9.78
N PRO A 209 -11.87 -15.36 -8.85
CA PRO A 209 -12.28 -14.06 -8.36
C PRO A 209 -11.11 -13.26 -7.79
N MET A 210 -11.10 -11.96 -8.03
CA MET A 210 -10.11 -11.04 -7.48
C MET A 210 -10.83 -9.88 -6.79
N ALA A 211 -10.49 -9.63 -5.54
CA ALA A 211 -11.00 -8.50 -4.78
C ALA A 211 -10.43 -7.16 -5.30
N ALA A 212 -11.05 -6.05 -4.92
CA ALA A 212 -10.51 -4.72 -5.21
C ALA A 212 -9.21 -4.46 -4.42
N PRO A 213 -8.31 -3.58 -4.89
CA PRO A 213 -7.18 -3.08 -4.13
C PRO A 213 -7.63 -2.35 -2.85
N LEU A 214 -6.68 -2.05 -1.95
CA LEU A 214 -6.94 -1.31 -0.71
C LEU A 214 -7.64 0.03 -0.98
N GLY A 215 -7.21 0.75 -2.00
CA GLY A 215 -7.85 1.98 -2.45
C GLY A 215 -7.67 3.14 -1.47
N ALA A 216 -8.44 4.22 -1.71
CA ALA A 216 -8.52 5.35 -0.80
C ALA A 216 -9.48 5.06 0.38
N HIS A 217 -9.32 3.91 1.03
CA HIS A 217 -10.15 3.48 2.14
C HIS A 217 -9.90 4.33 3.39
N ARG A 218 -10.90 4.48 4.26
CA ARG A 218 -10.78 5.24 5.50
C ARG A 218 -9.64 4.72 6.38
N LEU A 219 -9.53 3.42 6.57
CA LEU A 219 -8.46 2.81 7.38
C LEU A 219 -7.06 3.01 6.77
N VAL A 220 -6.96 3.13 5.45
CA VAL A 220 -5.69 3.54 4.79
C VAL A 220 -5.34 4.96 5.18
N ALA A 221 -6.31 5.89 5.14
CA ALA A 221 -6.10 7.28 5.55
C ALA A 221 -5.71 7.37 7.04
N GLU A 222 -6.40 6.63 7.92
CA GLU A 222 -6.06 6.56 9.35
C GLU A 222 -4.62 6.06 9.57
N THR A 223 -4.18 5.06 8.79
CA THR A 223 -2.79 4.59 8.87
C THR A 223 -1.80 5.68 8.45
N VAL A 224 -2.11 6.47 7.41
CA VAL A 224 -1.27 7.61 7.01
C VAL A 224 -1.20 8.66 8.12
N LEU A 225 -2.33 8.99 8.75
CA LEU A 225 -2.37 9.98 9.83
C LEU A 225 -1.56 9.53 11.05
N ASP A 226 -1.63 8.26 11.44
CA ASP A 226 -0.80 7.75 12.55
C ASP A 226 0.70 7.86 12.22
N ARG A 227 1.11 7.50 11.00
CA ARG A 227 2.52 7.66 10.58
C ARG A 227 2.95 9.12 10.60
N TYR A 228 2.04 10.04 10.23
CA TYR A 228 2.27 11.47 10.33
C TYR A 228 2.43 11.91 11.79
N ASP A 229 1.52 11.52 12.68
CA ASP A 229 1.52 11.93 14.09
C ASP A 229 2.75 11.34 14.81
N GLU A 230 3.12 10.07 14.58
CA GLU A 230 4.35 9.44 15.06
C GLU A 230 5.60 10.23 14.66
N ALA A 231 5.68 10.68 13.39
CA ALA A 231 6.80 11.48 12.90
C ALA A 231 6.83 12.90 13.50
N MET A 232 5.69 13.47 13.86
CA MET A 232 5.59 14.75 14.54
C MET A 232 6.03 14.67 16.01
N GLU A 233 5.64 13.58 16.71
CA GLU A 233 5.96 13.37 18.12
C GLU A 233 7.45 13.10 18.37
N ALA A 234 8.12 12.41 17.47
CA ALA A 234 9.55 12.16 17.53
C ALA A 234 10.41 13.44 17.66
N ASP A 235 9.83 14.61 17.42
CA ASP A 235 10.47 15.94 17.55
C ASP A 235 10.45 16.48 18.98
N VAL A 236 9.45 16.12 19.73
CA VAL A 236 9.28 16.66 21.09
C VAL A 236 10.20 15.95 22.06
N ALA A 237 10.70 14.76 21.67
CA ALA A 237 11.54 13.91 22.50
C ALA A 237 13.06 14.00 22.20
N ALA A 238 13.48 14.75 21.16
CA ALA A 238 14.88 14.95 20.75
C ALA A 238 15.38 16.34 21.08
#